data_957b720bcd5a348ee7f6c356bb01f715
#
_entry.id   957b720bcd5a348ee7f6c356bb01f715
#
_cell.length_a   1.000
_cell.length_b   1.000
_cell.length_c   1.000
_cell.angle_alpha   90.00
_cell.angle_beta   90.00
_cell.angle_gamma   90.00
#
_symmetry.space_group_name_H-M   'P 1'
#
loop_
_entity.id
_entity.type
_entity.pdbx_description
1 polymer ?
#
loop_
_entity_poly.entity_id
_entity_poly.type
_entity_poly.pdbx_seq_one_letter_code
_entity_poly.pdbx_strand_id
1 'polypeptide(L)'
;PTANHTIAVDASNPFVPIGTKVVMNGVEYTVEDTGAFARYGVQFDVYYDNHAAASAHGHQTWEAYIADDNGSQEVTVTSTSTKKILYVTLTNGGFDAVARANLNAEQLIIYNALNTTYGNRNYLWDVNNVTSGSGGNGMSYEIPPEALQDEEFARMIREAEKYLGVPYVWGGYSPSGFDCSGFVSYVINHCGNGWNYGRLTADGLRGVCTYVSPQEAKPGDLIFFQGTYNTSGASHVGIYVGNNMMIHCGDPIHYSNISTSYWQQHFMCFGRLP
;
A
#
# COMPACT_ATOMS: atom_id res chain seq x y z
N PRO A 1 -5.60 28.86 7.05
CA PRO A 1 -6.75 28.25 7.72
C PRO A 1 -7.90 29.25 7.91
N THR A 2 -9.13 28.76 7.85
CA THR A 2 -10.35 29.56 8.00
C THR A 2 -11.30 28.83 8.95
N ALA A 3 -11.90 29.52 9.89
CA ALA A 3 -12.87 28.93 10.82
C ALA A 3 -14.09 28.36 10.08
N ASN A 4 -14.63 27.24 10.57
CA ASN A 4 -15.71 26.47 9.93
C ASN A 4 -15.38 25.96 8.51
N HIS A 5 -14.11 25.87 8.16
CA HIS A 5 -13.66 25.39 6.88
C HIS A 5 -12.42 24.50 7.00
N THR A 6 -11.43 24.91 7.75
CA THR A 6 -10.15 24.23 7.85
C THR A 6 -10.10 23.27 9.03
N ILE A 7 -9.65 22.06 8.76
CA ILE A 7 -9.22 21.08 9.78
C ILE A 7 -7.79 20.61 9.49
N ALA A 8 -7.09 20.26 10.55
CA ALA A 8 -5.78 19.63 10.48
C ALA A 8 -5.86 18.13 10.77
N VAL A 9 -4.93 17.38 10.19
CA VAL A 9 -4.63 15.98 10.52
C VAL A 9 -3.26 15.87 11.16
N ASP A 10 -2.98 14.76 11.85
CA ASP A 10 -1.66 14.57 12.46
C ASP A 10 -0.60 14.34 11.37
N ALA A 11 0.50 15.09 11.45
CA ALA A 11 1.56 15.04 10.44
C ALA A 11 2.31 13.71 10.42
N SER A 12 2.35 13.00 11.55
CA SER A 12 3.06 11.72 11.66
C SER A 12 2.21 10.53 11.21
N ASN A 13 0.90 10.65 11.34
CA ASN A 13 -0.07 9.63 10.95
C ASN A 13 -1.40 10.29 10.53
N PRO A 14 -1.45 10.96 9.37
CA PRO A 14 -2.64 11.64 8.91
C PRO A 14 -3.80 10.66 8.70
N PHE A 15 -4.94 10.99 9.27
CA PHE A 15 -6.14 10.16 9.22
C PHE A 15 -6.77 10.11 7.82
N VAL A 16 -6.68 11.21 7.09
CA VAL A 16 -7.05 11.37 5.68
C VAL A 16 -6.08 12.34 5.00
N PRO A 17 -5.94 12.31 3.65
CA PRO A 17 -5.06 13.24 2.94
C PRO A 17 -5.45 14.71 3.06
N ILE A 18 -4.49 15.61 2.90
CA ILE A 18 -4.75 17.03 2.66
C ILE A 18 -5.60 17.19 1.39
N GLY A 19 -6.56 18.10 1.44
CA GLY A 19 -7.56 18.35 0.41
C GLY A 19 -8.84 17.52 0.56
N THR A 20 -8.86 16.54 1.48
CA THR A 20 -10.08 15.77 1.76
C THR A 20 -11.15 16.68 2.38
N LYS A 21 -12.37 16.56 1.86
CA LYS A 21 -13.54 17.21 2.45
C LYS A 21 -14.22 16.25 3.42
N VAL A 22 -14.50 16.74 4.62
CA VAL A 22 -15.10 15.98 5.72
C VAL A 22 -16.29 16.74 6.27
N VAL A 23 -17.43 16.10 6.31
CA VAL A 23 -18.61 16.67 6.99
C VAL A 23 -18.64 16.18 8.43
N MET A 24 -18.63 17.09 9.37
CA MET A 24 -18.75 16.83 10.80
C MET A 24 -19.75 17.79 11.41
N ASN A 25 -20.67 17.27 12.21
CA ASN A 25 -21.71 18.08 12.87
C ASN A 25 -22.46 19.04 11.91
N GLY A 26 -22.71 18.59 10.68
CA GLY A 26 -23.41 19.36 9.64
C GLY A 26 -22.59 20.45 8.95
N VAL A 27 -21.30 20.55 9.24
CA VAL A 27 -20.36 21.49 8.60
C VAL A 27 -19.38 20.73 7.73
N GLU A 28 -19.19 21.20 6.49
CA GLU A 28 -18.15 20.68 5.60
C GLU A 28 -16.83 21.38 5.88
N TYR A 29 -15.84 20.58 6.23
CA TYR A 29 -14.46 21.02 6.43
C TYR A 29 -13.57 20.52 5.32
N THR A 30 -12.47 21.21 5.08
CA THR A 30 -11.39 20.75 4.20
C THR A 30 -10.13 20.53 5.04
N VAL A 31 -9.47 19.41 4.81
CA VAL A 31 -8.16 19.12 5.41
C VAL A 31 -7.11 19.97 4.70
N GLU A 32 -6.66 21.03 5.35
CA GLU A 32 -5.71 22.00 4.77
C GLU A 32 -4.45 22.20 5.61
N ASP A 33 -4.39 21.55 6.78
CA ASP A 33 -3.30 21.77 7.71
C ASP A 33 -2.87 20.45 8.39
N THR A 34 -1.72 20.47 9.06
CA THR A 34 -1.21 19.36 9.83
C THR A 34 -0.72 19.82 11.20
N GLY A 35 -0.89 18.96 12.20
CA GLY A 35 -0.43 19.21 13.56
C GLY A 35 0.28 18.00 14.18
N ALA A 36 0.64 18.07 15.44
CA ALA A 36 1.31 17.00 16.17
C ALA A 36 0.44 16.57 17.38
N PHE A 37 -0.66 15.90 17.12
CA PHE A 37 -1.65 15.57 18.14
C PHE A 37 -2.07 14.09 18.23
N ALA A 38 -1.46 13.19 17.46
CA ALA A 38 -1.73 11.74 17.48
C ALA A 38 -1.71 11.17 18.91
N ARG A 39 -0.79 11.65 19.76
CA ARG A 39 -0.67 11.23 21.17
C ARG A 39 -1.90 11.51 22.04
N TYR A 40 -2.80 12.36 21.58
CA TYR A 40 -4.03 12.70 22.29
C TYR A 40 -5.25 11.91 21.82
N GLY A 41 -5.09 11.00 20.84
CA GLY A 41 -6.18 10.21 20.27
C GLY A 41 -7.15 11.03 19.42
N VAL A 42 -6.73 12.20 18.96
CA VAL A 42 -7.52 13.11 18.11
C VAL A 42 -7.26 12.79 16.66
N GLN A 43 -8.32 12.67 15.84
CA GLN A 43 -8.23 12.42 14.40
C GLN A 43 -8.16 13.73 13.60
N PHE A 44 -8.92 14.74 14.03
CA PHE A 44 -8.98 16.06 13.41
C PHE A 44 -8.82 17.16 14.45
N ASP A 45 -8.09 18.21 14.10
CA ASP A 45 -8.03 19.45 14.86
C ASP A 45 -8.75 20.54 14.07
N VAL A 46 -9.79 21.12 14.67
CA VAL A 46 -10.67 22.11 14.03
C VAL A 46 -10.11 23.50 14.26
N TYR A 47 -9.88 24.24 13.18
CA TYR A 47 -9.37 25.59 13.25
C TYR A 47 -10.44 26.58 13.71
N TYR A 48 -10.05 27.46 14.64
CA TYR A 48 -10.83 28.59 15.13
C TYR A 48 -10.04 29.90 15.03
N ASP A 49 -10.73 31.00 14.73
CA ASP A 49 -10.09 32.32 14.58
C ASP A 49 -9.52 32.91 15.88
N ASN A 50 -9.92 32.35 17.03
CA ASN A 50 -9.41 32.79 18.33
C ASN A 50 -9.32 31.65 19.34
N HIS A 51 -8.37 31.79 20.26
CA HIS A 51 -8.06 30.78 21.28
C HIS A 51 -9.25 30.50 22.23
N ALA A 52 -10.10 31.50 22.53
CA ALA A 52 -11.22 31.28 23.43
C ALA A 52 -12.27 30.35 22.80
N ALA A 53 -12.55 30.51 21.50
CA ALA A 53 -13.46 29.63 20.77
C ALA A 53 -12.87 28.20 20.66
N ALA A 54 -11.60 28.08 20.34
CA ALA A 54 -10.91 26.77 20.30
C ALA A 54 -10.94 26.07 21.66
N SER A 55 -10.67 26.80 22.76
CA SER A 55 -10.71 26.26 24.11
C SER A 55 -12.12 25.86 24.55
N ALA A 56 -13.12 26.61 24.14
CA ALA A 56 -14.52 26.29 24.41
C ALA A 56 -15.01 25.05 23.65
N HIS A 57 -14.47 24.80 22.46
CA HIS A 57 -14.72 23.59 21.69
C HIS A 57 -14.20 22.35 22.45
N GLY A 58 -12.97 22.40 22.93
CA GLY A 58 -12.33 21.29 23.63
C GLY A 58 -12.25 20.02 22.78
N HIS A 59 -12.28 18.86 23.46
CA HIS A 59 -12.38 17.55 22.79
C HIS A 59 -13.84 17.16 22.61
N GLN A 60 -14.20 16.87 21.36
CA GLN A 60 -15.54 16.42 20.99
C GLN A 60 -15.44 15.08 20.26
N THR A 61 -16.52 14.30 20.33
CA THR A 61 -16.68 13.10 19.49
C THR A 61 -17.87 13.33 18.57
N TRP A 62 -17.60 13.44 17.28
CA TRP A 62 -18.61 13.65 16.27
C TRP A 62 -18.60 12.53 15.25
N GLU A 63 -19.76 12.25 14.66
CA GLU A 63 -19.80 11.52 13.42
C GLU A 63 -19.15 12.35 12.31
N ALA A 64 -18.29 11.73 11.53
CA ALA A 64 -17.60 12.36 10.43
C ALA A 64 -17.77 11.53 9.14
N TYR A 65 -17.98 12.23 8.04
CA TYR A 65 -18.22 11.64 6.74
C TYR A 65 -17.25 12.27 5.74
N ILE A 66 -16.68 11.46 4.87
CA ILE A 66 -15.96 12.01 3.71
C ILE A 66 -17.02 12.49 2.73
N ALA A 67 -17.03 13.81 2.46
CA ALA A 67 -18.00 14.41 1.56
C ALA A 67 -17.63 14.11 0.10
N ASP A 68 -18.62 13.64 -0.66
CA ASP A 68 -18.66 13.85 -2.09
C ASP A 68 -19.25 15.24 -2.39
N ASP A 69 -19.36 15.59 -3.65
CA ASP A 69 -19.99 16.85 -4.06
C ASP A 69 -21.48 16.96 -3.63
N ASN A 70 -22.06 15.89 -3.09
CA ASN A 70 -23.45 15.78 -2.65
C ASN A 70 -23.60 15.40 -1.17
N GLY A 71 -22.53 15.26 -0.38
CA GLY A 71 -22.58 14.93 1.06
C GLY A 71 -23.09 13.51 1.36
N SER A 72 -22.77 12.54 0.55
CA SER A 72 -23.19 11.14 0.72
C SER A 72 -22.60 10.49 1.99
N GLN A 73 -23.42 9.69 2.68
CA GLN A 73 -23.10 9.03 3.95
C GLN A 73 -22.85 7.52 3.81
N GLU A 74 -22.61 7.04 2.61
CA GLU A 74 -22.47 5.61 2.34
C GLU A 74 -21.02 5.21 2.10
N VAL A 75 -20.66 3.98 2.44
CA VAL A 75 -19.44 3.37 1.94
C VAL A 75 -19.70 2.96 0.50
N THR A 76 -19.18 3.74 -0.43
CA THR A 76 -19.41 3.54 -1.86
C THR A 76 -18.08 3.60 -2.60
N VAL A 77 -17.86 2.67 -3.51
CA VAL A 77 -16.84 2.81 -4.55
C VAL A 77 -17.52 3.21 -5.83
N THR A 78 -17.36 4.46 -6.23
CA THR A 78 -17.85 4.96 -7.51
C THR A 78 -16.74 4.89 -8.54
N SER A 79 -16.98 4.13 -9.61
CA SER A 79 -16.07 4.07 -10.75
C SER A 79 -16.65 4.87 -11.90
N THR A 80 -15.93 5.88 -12.34
CA THR A 80 -16.18 6.57 -13.60
C THR A 80 -15.15 6.13 -14.62
N SER A 81 -15.30 6.52 -15.88
CA SER A 81 -14.32 6.20 -16.93
C SER A 81 -12.91 6.71 -16.65
N THR A 82 -12.74 7.61 -15.70
CA THR A 82 -11.48 8.27 -15.37
C THR A 82 -11.11 8.25 -13.91
N LYS A 83 -12.02 7.86 -12.99
CA LYS A 83 -11.79 7.99 -11.54
C LYS A 83 -12.63 6.99 -10.75
N LYS A 84 -12.02 6.36 -9.74
CA LYS A 84 -12.72 5.65 -8.67
C LYS A 84 -12.63 6.48 -7.39
N ILE A 85 -13.74 6.62 -6.67
CA ILE A 85 -13.81 7.39 -5.44
C ILE A 85 -14.32 6.47 -4.34
N LEU A 86 -13.61 6.42 -3.23
CA LEU A 86 -13.99 5.68 -2.04
C LEU A 86 -14.60 6.65 -1.01
N TYR A 87 -15.82 6.42 -0.62
CA TYR A 87 -16.51 7.14 0.43
C TYR A 87 -16.68 6.23 1.64
N VAL A 88 -16.27 6.68 2.81
CA VAL A 88 -16.38 5.92 4.05
C VAL A 88 -16.96 6.77 5.16
N THR A 89 -18.02 6.30 5.78
CA THR A 89 -18.59 6.91 6.97
C THR A 89 -17.68 6.67 8.18
N LEU A 90 -17.30 7.73 8.89
CA LEU A 90 -16.46 7.66 10.07
C LEU A 90 -17.34 7.54 11.32
N THR A 91 -17.79 6.32 11.59
CA THR A 91 -18.47 6.01 12.84
C THR A 91 -17.50 5.31 13.79
N ASN A 92 -17.76 4.97 14.92
CA ASN A 92 -16.99 4.30 15.97
C ASN A 92 -15.72 3.51 15.54
N GLY A 93 -14.59 3.79 16.14
CA GLY A 93 -13.36 3.00 15.99
C GLY A 93 -12.34 3.55 14.98
N GLY A 94 -12.60 4.74 14.44
CA GLY A 94 -11.70 5.40 13.49
C GLY A 94 -11.91 4.94 12.05
N PHE A 95 -11.33 5.70 11.12
CA PHE A 95 -11.49 5.53 9.68
C PHE A 95 -11.11 4.13 9.20
N ASP A 96 -9.95 3.63 9.61
CA ASP A 96 -9.45 2.33 9.18
C ASP A 96 -10.36 1.19 9.62
N ALA A 97 -10.81 1.20 10.87
CA ALA A 97 -11.71 0.17 11.41
C ALA A 97 -13.06 0.17 10.69
N VAL A 98 -13.64 1.35 10.45
CA VAL A 98 -14.91 1.48 9.73
C VAL A 98 -14.76 1.06 8.27
N ALA A 99 -13.69 1.47 7.59
CA ALA A 99 -13.42 1.08 6.22
C ALA A 99 -13.31 -0.44 6.11
N ARG A 100 -12.48 -1.07 6.93
CA ARG A 100 -12.29 -2.53 6.90
C ARG A 100 -13.55 -3.32 7.21
N ALA A 101 -14.42 -2.81 8.09
CA ALA A 101 -15.66 -3.48 8.47
C ALA A 101 -16.75 -3.39 7.39
N ASN A 102 -16.71 -2.38 6.52
CA ASN A 102 -17.79 -2.08 5.58
C ASN A 102 -17.42 -2.27 4.10
N LEU A 103 -16.16 -2.49 3.78
CA LEU A 103 -15.70 -2.69 2.41
C LEU A 103 -15.78 -4.17 2.02
N ASN A 104 -16.21 -4.42 0.77
CA ASN A 104 -16.07 -5.75 0.18
C ASN A 104 -14.60 -6.01 -0.21
N ALA A 105 -14.30 -7.22 -0.67
CA ALA A 105 -12.93 -7.63 -0.97
C ALA A 105 -12.23 -6.73 -2.02
N GLU A 106 -12.92 -6.37 -3.09
CA GLU A 106 -12.37 -5.47 -4.13
C GLU A 106 -12.13 -4.06 -3.58
N GLN A 107 -13.11 -3.53 -2.87
CA GLN A 107 -13.01 -2.22 -2.23
C GLN A 107 -11.89 -2.18 -1.19
N LEU A 108 -11.72 -3.26 -0.44
CA LEU A 108 -10.65 -3.37 0.56
C LEU A 108 -9.25 -3.38 -0.08
N ILE A 109 -9.09 -4.02 -1.24
CA ILE A 109 -7.86 -3.97 -2.02
C ILE A 109 -7.55 -2.53 -2.41
N ILE A 110 -8.53 -1.80 -2.96
CA ILE A 110 -8.37 -0.40 -3.35
C ILE A 110 -8.04 0.46 -2.13
N TYR A 111 -8.76 0.29 -1.03
CA TYR A 111 -8.53 1.02 0.22
C TYR A 111 -7.11 0.79 0.75
N ASN A 112 -6.68 -0.47 0.83
CA ASN A 112 -5.34 -0.80 1.30
C ASN A 112 -4.25 -0.19 0.39
N ALA A 113 -4.46 -0.24 -0.93
CA ALA A 113 -3.56 0.36 -1.90
C ALA A 113 -3.42 1.87 -1.67
N LEU A 114 -4.55 2.57 -1.55
CA LEU A 114 -4.56 4.01 -1.31
C LEU A 114 -3.93 4.38 0.03
N ASN A 115 -4.30 3.66 1.07
CA ASN A 115 -3.79 3.90 2.42
C ASN A 115 -2.28 3.66 2.53
N THR A 116 -1.76 2.70 1.77
CA THR A 116 -0.33 2.37 1.80
C THR A 116 0.49 3.21 0.84
N THR A 117 0.03 3.36 -0.40
CA THR A 117 0.78 4.07 -1.44
C THR A 117 0.88 5.55 -1.15
N TYR A 118 -0.21 6.12 -0.67
CA TYR A 118 -0.29 7.55 -0.36
C TYR A 118 -0.22 7.83 1.13
N GLY A 119 -0.41 6.81 1.97
CA GLY A 119 -0.15 6.82 3.40
C GLY A 119 -0.83 7.96 4.14
N ASN A 120 -2.08 8.29 3.81
CA ASN A 120 -2.74 9.48 4.33
C ASN A 120 -1.91 10.76 4.18
N ARG A 121 -1.11 10.83 3.13
CA ARG A 121 -0.25 11.97 2.86
C ARG A 121 -0.96 12.95 1.94
N ASN A 122 -0.29 14.00 1.59
CA ASN A 122 -0.76 15.19 0.85
C ASN A 122 -1.17 14.91 -0.61
N TYR A 123 -1.79 13.78 -0.89
CA TYR A 123 -2.19 13.42 -2.26
C TYR A 123 -3.68 13.13 -2.29
N LEU A 124 -4.34 13.59 -3.33
CA LEU A 124 -5.64 13.06 -3.72
C LEU A 124 -5.48 11.60 -4.11
N TRP A 125 -6.34 10.75 -3.61
CA TRP A 125 -6.33 9.35 -3.95
C TRP A 125 -6.76 9.16 -5.40
N ASP A 126 -5.79 8.97 -6.27
CA ASP A 126 -6.02 8.67 -7.68
C ASP A 126 -5.96 7.16 -7.90
N VAL A 127 -7.11 6.56 -8.00
CA VAL A 127 -7.25 5.11 -8.19
C VAL A 127 -6.79 4.65 -9.57
N ASN A 128 -6.71 5.52 -10.57
CA ASN A 128 -6.20 5.13 -11.88
C ASN A 128 -4.73 4.71 -11.82
N ASN A 129 -3.98 5.29 -10.91
CA ASN A 129 -2.59 4.87 -10.65
C ASN A 129 -2.51 3.56 -9.84
N VAL A 130 -3.59 3.11 -9.25
CA VAL A 130 -3.66 1.88 -8.43
C VAL A 130 -4.23 0.72 -9.23
N THR A 131 -5.14 0.98 -10.16
CA THR A 131 -5.91 -0.07 -10.87
C THR A 131 -5.51 -0.30 -12.31
N SER A 132 -4.75 0.61 -12.92
CA SER A 132 -4.51 0.57 -14.37
C SER A 132 -3.10 0.20 -14.76
N GLY A 133 -2.33 -0.56 -14.01
CA GLY A 133 -1.03 -1.09 -14.44
C GLY A 133 -0.05 -0.13 -15.15
N SER A 134 -0.36 1.17 -15.19
CA SER A 134 0.40 2.19 -15.90
C SER A 134 1.11 3.10 -14.91
N GLY A 135 2.24 2.64 -14.41
CA GLY A 135 3.30 3.51 -13.86
C GLY A 135 3.10 4.10 -12.47
N GLY A 136 2.10 3.71 -11.71
CA GLY A 136 1.94 4.09 -10.30
C GLY A 136 2.30 2.94 -9.36
N ASN A 137 2.72 3.23 -8.13
CA ASN A 137 2.96 2.25 -7.05
C ASN A 137 1.67 1.51 -6.67
N GLY A 138 0.97 0.91 -7.64
CA GLY A 138 -0.31 0.27 -7.42
C GLY A 138 -0.19 -1.16 -6.94
N MET A 139 -1.09 -1.61 -6.07
CA MET A 139 -1.22 -3.01 -5.69
C MET A 139 -1.84 -3.87 -6.81
N SER A 140 -2.32 -3.30 -7.88
CA SER A 140 -2.79 -4.03 -9.05
C SER A 140 -1.90 -3.73 -10.26
N TYR A 141 -1.07 -4.68 -10.57
CA TYR A 141 -0.38 -4.78 -11.85
C TYR A 141 -1.08 -5.89 -12.65
N GLU A 142 -1.46 -5.59 -13.88
CA GLU A 142 -2.01 -6.62 -14.76
C GLU A 142 -0.85 -7.41 -15.37
N ILE A 143 -0.73 -8.65 -14.92
CA ILE A 143 0.28 -9.57 -15.46
C ILE A 143 0.00 -9.79 -16.95
N PRO A 144 0.99 -9.64 -17.84
CA PRO A 144 0.80 -9.94 -19.25
C PRO A 144 0.25 -11.36 -19.44
N PRO A 145 -0.85 -11.54 -20.20
CA PRO A 145 -1.46 -12.86 -20.37
C PRO A 145 -0.52 -13.92 -20.92
N GLU A 146 0.46 -13.53 -21.74
CA GLU A 146 1.49 -14.40 -22.27
C GLU A 146 2.43 -14.93 -21.17
N ALA A 147 2.69 -14.17 -20.12
CA ALA A 147 3.51 -14.63 -19.00
C ALA A 147 2.81 -15.73 -18.21
N LEU A 148 1.48 -15.70 -18.12
CA LEU A 148 0.68 -16.72 -17.43
C LEU A 148 0.62 -18.07 -18.17
N GLN A 149 1.15 -18.16 -19.39
CA GLN A 149 1.32 -19.42 -20.10
C GLN A 149 2.45 -20.28 -19.51
N ASP A 150 3.40 -19.66 -18.81
CA ASP A 150 4.37 -20.37 -17.98
C ASP A 150 3.67 -20.83 -16.70
N GLU A 151 3.40 -22.13 -16.60
CA GLU A 151 2.62 -22.69 -15.48
C GLU A 151 3.32 -22.54 -14.12
N GLU A 152 4.66 -22.56 -14.08
CA GLU A 152 5.42 -22.38 -12.85
C GLU A 152 5.26 -20.93 -12.34
N PHE A 153 5.41 -19.97 -13.26
CA PHE A 153 5.15 -18.57 -12.93
C PHE A 153 3.68 -18.34 -12.54
N ALA A 154 2.73 -18.92 -13.31
CA ALA A 154 1.32 -18.76 -13.03
C ALA A 154 0.90 -19.31 -11.65
N ARG A 155 1.51 -20.41 -11.18
CA ARG A 155 1.31 -20.90 -9.80
C ARG A 155 1.96 -19.97 -8.77
N MET A 156 3.19 -19.53 -9.03
CA MET A 156 3.94 -18.64 -8.15
C MET A 156 3.21 -17.32 -7.93
N ILE A 157 2.75 -16.68 -9.02
CA ILE A 157 2.11 -15.38 -8.92
C ILE A 157 0.72 -15.45 -8.26
N ARG A 158 -0.06 -16.50 -8.57
CA ARG A 158 -1.35 -16.73 -7.88
C ARG A 158 -1.17 -16.94 -6.38
N GLU A 159 -0.09 -17.56 -5.95
CA GLU A 159 0.22 -17.67 -4.53
C GLU A 159 0.61 -16.32 -3.95
N ALA A 160 1.51 -15.58 -4.63
CA ALA A 160 2.00 -14.28 -4.18
C ALA A 160 0.88 -13.25 -4.01
N GLU A 161 -0.06 -13.19 -4.95
CA GLU A 161 -1.15 -12.21 -4.96
C GLU A 161 -2.13 -12.37 -3.79
N LYS A 162 -2.22 -13.56 -3.18
CA LYS A 162 -3.05 -13.76 -1.97
C LYS A 162 -2.62 -12.88 -0.79
N TYR A 163 -1.37 -12.41 -0.81
CA TYR A 163 -0.75 -11.66 0.29
C TYR A 163 -0.59 -10.17 -0.03
N LEU A 164 -1.10 -9.69 -1.16
CA LEU A 164 -1.13 -8.25 -1.45
C LEU A 164 -1.75 -7.49 -0.28
N GLY A 165 -1.08 -6.43 0.17
CA GLY A 165 -1.52 -5.64 1.31
C GLY A 165 -1.14 -6.16 2.68
N VAL A 166 -0.50 -7.34 2.79
CA VAL A 166 0.01 -7.83 4.07
C VAL A 166 1.19 -6.96 4.52
N PRO A 167 1.23 -6.50 5.80
CA PRO A 167 2.23 -5.57 6.26
C PRO A 167 3.63 -6.19 6.35
N TYR A 168 4.64 -5.32 6.27
CA TYR A 168 6.02 -5.70 6.53
C TYR A 168 6.25 -5.95 8.03
N VAL A 169 6.80 -7.11 8.34
CA VAL A 169 7.26 -7.46 9.70
C VAL A 169 8.67 -8.01 9.59
N TRP A 170 9.64 -7.37 10.25
CA TRP A 170 11.03 -7.82 10.24
C TRP A 170 11.14 -9.26 10.75
N GLY A 171 11.74 -10.15 9.93
CA GLY A 171 11.82 -11.58 10.21
C GLY A 171 10.51 -12.35 10.00
N GLY A 172 9.44 -11.67 9.54
CA GLY A 172 8.12 -12.27 9.30
C GLY A 172 8.12 -13.33 8.21
N TYR A 173 7.35 -14.40 8.46
CA TYR A 173 7.21 -15.55 7.55
C TYR A 173 5.80 -16.17 7.68
N SER A 174 4.78 -15.35 7.73
CA SER A 174 3.39 -15.82 7.84
C SER A 174 2.41 -14.83 7.20
N PRO A 175 1.18 -15.26 6.86
CA PRO A 175 0.15 -14.37 6.33
C PRO A 175 -0.25 -13.19 7.22
N SER A 176 0.17 -13.16 8.48
CA SER A 176 -0.01 -12.00 9.37
C SER A 176 1.07 -10.94 9.23
N GLY A 177 2.17 -11.22 8.55
CA GLY A 177 3.26 -10.30 8.28
C GLY A 177 4.49 -11.01 7.71
N PHE A 178 5.14 -10.38 6.77
CA PHE A 178 6.33 -10.89 6.10
C PHE A 178 7.45 -9.84 6.12
N ASP A 179 8.70 -10.28 6.05
CA ASP A 179 9.76 -9.47 5.44
C ASP A 179 9.94 -9.83 3.96
N CYS A 180 10.83 -9.16 3.25
CA CYS A 180 11.03 -9.37 1.81
C CYS A 180 11.37 -10.82 1.46
N SER A 181 12.32 -11.40 2.16
CA SER A 181 12.77 -12.78 1.94
C SER A 181 11.81 -13.82 2.52
N GLY A 182 11.13 -13.49 3.60
CA GLY A 182 10.08 -14.31 4.18
C GLY A 182 8.89 -14.47 3.24
N PHE A 183 8.45 -13.37 2.61
CA PHE A 183 7.40 -13.41 1.59
C PHE A 183 7.78 -14.31 0.42
N VAL A 184 8.94 -14.07 -0.20
CA VAL A 184 9.38 -14.85 -1.36
C VAL A 184 9.58 -16.31 -0.98
N SER A 185 10.23 -16.61 0.16
CA SER A 185 10.38 -17.99 0.63
C SER A 185 9.03 -18.68 0.87
N TYR A 186 8.07 -17.95 1.44
CA TYR A 186 6.74 -18.49 1.68
C TYR A 186 6.04 -18.84 0.37
N VAL A 187 6.03 -17.91 -0.59
CA VAL A 187 5.45 -18.14 -1.92
C VAL A 187 6.06 -19.35 -2.59
N ILE A 188 7.39 -19.44 -2.64
CA ILE A 188 8.12 -20.55 -3.26
C ILE A 188 7.71 -21.90 -2.64
N ASN A 189 7.62 -21.97 -1.33
CA ASN A 189 7.29 -23.20 -0.62
C ASN A 189 5.81 -23.60 -0.71
N HIS A 190 4.90 -22.69 -1.10
CA HIS A 190 3.45 -22.93 -1.12
C HIS A 190 2.79 -22.83 -2.49
N CYS A 191 3.52 -22.38 -3.53
CA CYS A 191 2.94 -22.21 -4.88
C CYS A 191 2.67 -23.53 -5.62
N GLY A 192 3.13 -24.67 -5.10
CA GLY A 192 2.87 -25.98 -5.69
C GLY A 192 3.80 -26.35 -6.85
N ASN A 193 4.94 -25.67 -7.03
CA ASN A 193 5.96 -26.01 -8.02
C ASN A 193 6.93 -27.12 -7.57
N GLY A 194 6.74 -27.67 -6.38
CA GLY A 194 7.59 -28.71 -5.82
C GLY A 194 8.84 -28.19 -5.11
N TRP A 195 9.05 -26.90 -5.05
CA TRP A 195 10.15 -26.28 -4.31
C TRP A 195 9.89 -26.33 -2.80
N ASN A 196 10.93 -26.59 -2.03
CA ASN A 196 10.87 -26.58 -0.58
C ASN A 196 12.23 -26.21 0.01
N TYR A 197 12.53 -24.93 0.04
CA TYR A 197 13.79 -24.40 0.57
C TYR A 197 13.69 -23.95 2.03
N GLY A 198 12.50 -24.02 2.61
CA GLY A 198 12.26 -23.41 3.93
C GLY A 198 12.35 -21.88 3.89
N ARG A 199 12.54 -21.28 5.07
CA ARG A 199 12.70 -19.83 5.19
C ARG A 199 14.17 -19.44 5.00
N LEU A 200 14.47 -18.74 3.93
CA LEU A 200 15.80 -18.24 3.58
C LEU A 200 15.86 -16.69 3.73
N THR A 201 17.06 -16.15 3.92
CA THR A 201 17.32 -14.71 3.76
C THR A 201 17.37 -14.35 2.27
N ALA A 202 17.40 -13.05 1.95
CA ALA A 202 17.52 -12.59 0.56
C ALA A 202 18.79 -13.17 -0.12
N ASP A 203 19.93 -13.14 0.60
CA ASP A 203 21.17 -13.69 0.08
C ASP A 203 21.16 -15.23 0.04
N GLY A 204 20.45 -15.87 0.96
CA GLY A 204 20.20 -17.33 0.92
C GLY A 204 19.36 -17.74 -0.29
N LEU A 205 18.31 -17.00 -0.62
CA LEU A 205 17.53 -17.20 -1.83
C LEU A 205 18.39 -17.00 -3.10
N ARG A 206 19.23 -15.96 -3.12
CA ARG A 206 20.19 -15.75 -4.22
C ARG A 206 21.12 -16.95 -4.38
N GLY A 207 21.55 -17.55 -3.28
CA GLY A 207 22.47 -18.69 -3.29
C GLY A 207 21.86 -19.99 -3.85
N VAL A 208 20.55 -20.15 -3.86
CA VAL A 208 19.87 -21.32 -4.46
C VAL A 208 19.44 -21.10 -5.91
N CYS A 209 19.58 -19.89 -6.42
CA CYS A 209 19.25 -19.54 -7.81
C CYS A 209 20.45 -19.66 -8.73
N THR A 210 20.18 -19.97 -10.00
CA THR A 210 21.12 -19.75 -11.10
C THR A 210 21.06 -18.30 -11.54
N TYR A 211 22.20 -17.65 -11.73
CA TYR A 211 22.28 -16.28 -12.24
C TYR A 211 21.61 -16.16 -13.61
N VAL A 212 20.85 -15.08 -13.81
CA VAL A 212 20.22 -14.72 -15.08
C VAL A 212 20.64 -13.31 -15.46
N SER A 213 21.03 -13.11 -16.71
CA SER A 213 21.35 -11.77 -17.21
C SER A 213 20.08 -10.92 -17.29
N PRO A 214 20.17 -9.58 -17.17
CA PRO A 214 19.00 -8.72 -17.30
C PRO A 214 18.25 -8.87 -18.63
N GLN A 215 18.95 -9.26 -19.68
CA GLN A 215 18.37 -9.46 -21.03
C GLN A 215 17.60 -10.78 -21.15
N GLU A 216 17.90 -11.76 -20.29
CA GLU A 216 17.28 -13.08 -20.27
C GLU A 216 16.26 -13.24 -19.14
N ALA A 217 16.10 -12.19 -18.32
CA ALA A 217 15.16 -12.19 -17.21
C ALA A 217 13.72 -12.31 -17.71
N LYS A 218 12.98 -13.25 -17.14
CA LYS A 218 11.57 -13.51 -17.46
C LYS A 218 10.71 -13.49 -16.20
N PRO A 219 9.39 -13.32 -16.34
CA PRO A 219 8.47 -13.47 -15.21
C PRO A 219 8.71 -14.79 -14.45
N GLY A 220 8.76 -14.72 -13.14
CA GLY A 220 9.08 -15.82 -12.23
C GLY A 220 10.54 -15.85 -11.76
N ASP A 221 11.46 -15.15 -12.43
CA ASP A 221 12.81 -14.97 -11.89
C ASP A 221 12.76 -14.12 -10.60
N LEU A 222 13.64 -14.40 -9.67
CA LEU A 222 13.82 -13.56 -8.50
C LEU A 222 14.73 -12.39 -8.85
N ILE A 223 14.40 -11.21 -8.32
CA ILE A 223 15.22 -10.02 -8.47
C ILE A 223 15.81 -9.65 -7.11
N PHE A 224 17.12 -9.40 -7.09
CA PHE A 224 17.89 -9.12 -5.89
C PHE A 224 18.46 -7.72 -5.89
N PHE A 225 18.47 -7.12 -4.70
CA PHE A 225 19.03 -5.79 -4.48
C PHE A 225 20.00 -5.81 -3.30
N GLN A 226 20.95 -4.90 -3.30
CA GLN A 226 21.97 -4.74 -2.25
C GLN A 226 21.92 -3.34 -1.65
N GLY A 227 22.43 -3.18 -0.43
CA GLY A 227 22.56 -1.87 0.21
C GLY A 227 21.24 -1.18 0.54
N THR A 228 20.12 -1.86 0.53
CA THR A 228 18.82 -1.31 1.00
C THR A 228 18.80 -1.15 2.53
N TYR A 229 19.63 -1.91 3.22
CA TYR A 229 20.03 -1.72 4.61
C TYR A 229 21.45 -2.28 4.82
N ASN A 230 22.05 -2.02 5.98
CA ASN A 230 23.45 -2.41 6.25
C ASN A 230 23.58 -3.93 6.47
N THR A 231 23.86 -4.64 5.39
CA THR A 231 24.17 -6.08 5.38
C THR A 231 25.05 -6.41 4.18
N SER A 232 25.79 -7.52 4.24
CA SER A 232 26.54 -8.05 3.09
C SER A 232 25.62 -8.88 2.19
N GLY A 233 25.92 -8.89 0.89
CA GLY A 233 25.15 -9.64 -0.10
C GLY A 233 23.79 -9.00 -0.44
N ALA A 234 22.83 -9.84 -0.81
CA ALA A 234 21.50 -9.34 -1.14
C ALA A 234 20.77 -8.92 0.12
N SER A 235 20.32 -7.65 0.15
CA SER A 235 19.57 -7.05 1.25
C SER A 235 18.06 -7.00 1.01
N HIS A 236 17.61 -7.19 -0.25
CA HIS A 236 16.19 -7.23 -0.59
C HIS A 236 15.97 -8.18 -1.78
N VAL A 237 14.76 -8.72 -1.88
CA VAL A 237 14.36 -9.64 -2.93
C VAL A 237 12.88 -9.44 -3.28
N GLY A 238 12.56 -9.61 -4.57
CA GLY A 238 11.20 -9.66 -5.11
C GLY A 238 11.07 -10.75 -6.18
N ILE A 239 9.85 -10.96 -6.65
CA ILE A 239 9.56 -11.83 -7.81
C ILE A 239 9.35 -10.89 -9.00
N TYR A 240 10.15 -11.07 -10.04
CA TYR A 240 10.00 -10.31 -11.29
C TYR A 240 8.75 -10.78 -12.03
N VAL A 241 7.95 -9.85 -12.52
CA VAL A 241 6.67 -10.14 -13.18
C VAL A 241 6.60 -9.62 -14.62
N GLY A 242 7.75 -9.23 -15.18
CA GLY A 242 7.82 -8.65 -16.51
C GLY A 242 7.63 -7.12 -16.52
N ASN A 243 7.85 -6.49 -17.67
CA ASN A 243 7.63 -5.05 -17.92
C ASN A 243 8.26 -4.12 -16.86
N ASN A 244 9.46 -4.46 -16.39
CA ASN A 244 10.14 -3.75 -15.30
C ASN A 244 9.33 -3.68 -14.00
N MET A 245 8.50 -4.67 -13.72
CA MET A 245 7.73 -4.75 -12.49
C MET A 245 8.16 -5.95 -11.65
N MET A 246 8.08 -5.82 -10.34
CA MET A 246 8.23 -6.92 -9.39
C MET A 246 7.09 -6.88 -8.38
N ILE A 247 6.73 -8.04 -7.81
CA ILE A 247 5.96 -8.13 -6.57
C ILE A 247 6.93 -8.42 -5.43
N HIS A 248 6.85 -7.67 -4.34
CA HIS A 248 7.75 -7.81 -3.21
C HIS A 248 7.07 -7.38 -1.90
N CYS A 249 7.65 -7.80 -0.77
CA CYS A 249 7.28 -7.24 0.51
C CYS A 249 8.09 -5.96 0.74
N GLY A 250 7.46 -4.82 0.36
CA GLY A 250 7.82 -3.50 0.83
C GLY A 250 7.12 -3.26 2.17
N ASP A 251 6.34 -2.23 2.28
CA ASP A 251 5.40 -2.03 3.39
C ASP A 251 4.14 -1.38 2.83
N PRO A 252 3.11 -2.20 2.54
CA PRO A 252 2.97 -3.66 2.58
C PRO A 252 3.50 -4.38 1.32
N ILE A 253 3.09 -5.67 1.13
CA ILE A 253 3.32 -6.39 -0.13
C ILE A 253 2.57 -5.70 -1.26
N HIS A 254 3.29 -5.34 -2.33
CA HIS A 254 2.75 -4.64 -3.50
C HIS A 254 3.61 -4.86 -4.75
N TYR A 255 3.09 -4.40 -5.89
CA TYR A 255 3.88 -4.32 -7.12
C TYR A 255 4.70 -3.02 -7.16
N SER A 256 5.95 -3.09 -7.60
CA SER A 256 6.83 -1.93 -7.77
C SER A 256 7.51 -1.91 -9.12
N ASN A 257 7.65 -0.71 -9.68
CA ASN A 257 8.44 -0.48 -10.88
C ASN A 257 9.94 -0.43 -10.53
N ILE A 258 10.70 -1.38 -11.07
CA ILE A 258 12.14 -1.50 -10.84
C ILE A 258 12.98 -0.50 -11.64
N SER A 259 12.39 0.24 -12.59
CA SER A 259 13.10 1.27 -13.36
C SER A 259 13.31 2.58 -12.59
N THR A 260 12.76 2.70 -11.37
CA THR A 260 12.98 3.90 -10.55
C THR A 260 14.46 4.02 -10.17
N SER A 261 14.93 5.25 -9.94
CA SER A 261 16.33 5.52 -9.57
C SER A 261 16.74 4.76 -8.31
N TYR A 262 15.84 4.62 -7.33
CA TYR A 262 16.10 3.87 -6.12
C TYR A 262 16.43 2.40 -6.43
N TRP A 263 15.54 1.69 -7.12
CA TRP A 263 15.77 0.27 -7.44
C TRP A 263 16.95 0.06 -8.37
N GLN A 264 17.18 0.96 -9.32
CA GLN A 264 18.35 0.88 -10.22
C GLN A 264 19.68 1.05 -9.48
N GLN A 265 19.76 1.93 -8.48
CA GLN A 265 20.96 2.12 -7.66
C GLN A 265 21.27 0.92 -6.77
N HIS A 266 20.24 0.19 -6.36
CA HIS A 266 20.37 -0.97 -5.48
C HIS A 266 20.36 -2.31 -6.22
N PHE A 267 20.10 -2.31 -7.53
CA PHE A 267 20.04 -3.53 -8.32
C PHE A 267 21.31 -4.37 -8.22
N MET A 268 21.15 -5.66 -7.97
CA MET A 268 22.26 -6.60 -7.85
C MET A 268 22.26 -7.61 -9.00
N CYS A 269 21.23 -8.41 -9.14
CA CYS A 269 21.12 -9.43 -10.18
C CYS A 269 19.69 -10.01 -10.26
N PHE A 270 19.45 -10.77 -11.32
CA PHE A 270 18.36 -11.73 -11.37
C PHE A 270 18.87 -13.15 -11.07
N GLY A 271 17.97 -14.00 -10.59
CA GLY A 271 18.24 -15.41 -10.36
C GLY A 271 17.02 -16.27 -10.63
N ARG A 272 17.23 -17.41 -11.24
CA ARG A 272 16.19 -18.39 -11.57
C ARG A 272 16.28 -19.59 -10.65
N LEU A 273 15.15 -19.99 -10.10
CA LEU A 273 15.04 -21.24 -9.36
C LEU A 273 15.22 -22.43 -10.33
N PRO A 274 15.85 -23.53 -9.88
CA PRO A 274 16.06 -24.73 -10.69
C PRO A 274 14.77 -25.48 -10.98
#